data_315d7e69f74dd817ac9ed10ef03e4717
#
_entry.id   315d7e69f74dd817ac9ed10ef03e4717
#
_cell.length_a   1.000
_cell.length_b   1.000
_cell.length_c   1.000
_cell.angle_alpha   90.00
_cell.angle_beta   90.00
_cell.angle_gamma   90.00
#
_symmetry.space_group_name_H-M   'P 1'
#
loop_
_entity.id
_entity.type
_entity.pdbx_description
1 polymer ?
#
loop_
_entity_poly.entity_id
_entity_poly.type
_entity_poly.pdbx_seq_one_letter_code
_entity_poly.pdbx_strand_id
1 'polypeptide(L)'
;MQSKICVLGRQPNISLAELETLYGAAALVPFSPTSTLLMADQFDIQKVGGIIKAGNVLFHLRHATWDIVHKKIIHHYSTSWRTLQHKQTIGISIYDWNISPRESAKVLTELKHTLNRTGVSLRIVPATEPALNTA
;
A
#
# COMPACT_ATOMS: atom_id res chain seq x y z
N MET A 1 -6.63 -15.39 -8.48
CA MET A 1 -5.98 -14.21 -9.11
C MET A 1 -5.80 -13.13 -8.07
N GLN A 2 -4.59 -12.74 -7.82
CA GLN A 2 -4.28 -11.70 -6.83
C GLN A 2 -4.23 -10.34 -7.51
N SER A 3 -5.07 -9.40 -7.07
CA SER A 3 -5.04 -8.05 -7.59
C SER A 3 -3.85 -7.26 -7.05
N LYS A 4 -3.30 -6.41 -7.90
CA LYS A 4 -2.25 -5.45 -7.57
C LYS A 4 -2.84 -4.06 -7.54
N ILE A 5 -2.28 -3.19 -6.71
CA ILE A 5 -2.49 -1.74 -6.83
C ILE A 5 -1.24 -1.13 -7.44
N CYS A 6 -1.43 -0.34 -8.49
CA CYS A 6 -0.35 0.36 -9.18
C CYS A 6 -0.50 1.87 -8.97
N VAL A 7 0.53 2.52 -8.45
CA VAL A 7 0.59 3.98 -8.34
C VAL A 7 1.21 4.52 -9.63
N LEU A 8 0.44 5.37 -10.32
CA LEU A 8 0.78 5.91 -11.63
C LEU A 8 1.81 7.03 -11.52
N GLY A 9 2.56 7.25 -12.60
CA GLY A 9 3.54 8.33 -12.70
C GLY A 9 2.91 9.72 -12.91
N ARG A 10 3.76 10.69 -13.23
CA ARG A 10 3.36 12.10 -13.40
C ARG A 10 2.32 12.32 -14.50
N GLN A 11 2.29 11.43 -15.48
CA GLN A 11 1.31 11.44 -16.58
C GLN A 11 0.50 10.15 -16.49
N PRO A 12 -0.58 10.13 -15.70
CA PRO A 12 -1.36 8.91 -15.44
C PRO A 12 -1.88 8.24 -16.71
N ASN A 13 -2.28 9.02 -17.71
CA ASN A 13 -2.78 8.48 -18.98
C ASN A 13 -1.72 7.67 -19.74
N ILE A 14 -0.46 8.10 -19.70
CA ILE A 14 0.66 7.37 -20.32
C ILE A 14 0.94 6.09 -19.53
N SER A 15 0.94 6.16 -18.21
CA SER A 15 1.12 5.01 -17.34
C SER A 15 0.02 3.96 -17.56
N LEU A 16 -1.22 4.39 -17.69
CA LEU A 16 -2.36 3.50 -18.00
C LEU A 16 -2.23 2.87 -19.39
N ALA A 17 -1.84 3.64 -20.40
CA ALA A 17 -1.63 3.13 -21.76
C ALA A 17 -0.54 2.06 -21.80
N GLU A 18 0.53 2.23 -21.05
CA GLU A 18 1.60 1.22 -20.93
C GLU A 18 1.07 -0.07 -20.29
N LEU A 19 0.35 0.04 -19.18
CA LEU A 19 -0.26 -1.13 -18.52
C LEU A 19 -1.26 -1.84 -19.42
N GLU A 20 -2.09 -1.06 -20.14
CA GLU A 20 -3.06 -1.60 -21.07
C GLU A 20 -2.39 -2.37 -22.22
N THR A 21 -1.28 -1.85 -22.73
CA THR A 21 -0.50 -2.50 -23.79
C THR A 21 0.08 -3.84 -23.32
N LEU A 22 0.55 -3.89 -22.06
CA LEU A 22 1.21 -5.10 -21.52
C LEU A 22 0.22 -6.15 -21.00
N TYR A 23 -0.90 -5.73 -20.42
CA TYR A 23 -1.81 -6.61 -19.70
C TYR A 23 -3.23 -6.65 -20.28
N GLY A 24 -3.56 -5.76 -21.19
CA GLY A 24 -4.90 -5.60 -21.77
C GLY A 24 -5.80 -4.67 -20.94
N ALA A 25 -6.71 -3.99 -21.62
CA ALA A 25 -7.65 -3.05 -20.99
C ALA A 25 -8.55 -3.73 -19.95
N ALA A 26 -8.97 -4.97 -20.19
CA ALA A 26 -9.84 -5.72 -19.28
C ALA A 26 -9.18 -6.06 -17.93
N ALA A 27 -7.85 -6.04 -17.85
CA ALA A 27 -7.11 -6.29 -16.62
C ALA A 27 -7.05 -5.08 -15.69
N LEU A 28 -7.42 -3.89 -16.16
CA LEU A 28 -7.31 -2.64 -15.43
C LEU A 28 -8.66 -2.18 -14.91
N VAL A 29 -8.72 -1.81 -13.64
CA VAL A 29 -9.88 -1.19 -13.01
C VAL A 29 -9.42 0.14 -12.37
N PRO A 30 -9.88 1.30 -12.86
CA PRO A 30 -9.53 2.58 -12.25
C PRO A 30 -9.91 2.59 -10.77
N PHE A 31 -9.01 3.09 -9.93
CA PHE A 31 -9.24 3.16 -8.49
C PHE A 31 -9.29 4.60 -7.98
N SER A 32 -8.31 5.40 -8.36
CA SER A 32 -8.23 6.82 -8.02
C SER A 32 -7.56 7.60 -9.15
N PRO A 33 -7.49 8.95 -9.09
CA PRO A 33 -6.80 9.74 -10.11
C PRO A 33 -5.34 9.33 -10.36
N THR A 34 -4.67 8.78 -9.34
CA THR A 34 -3.25 8.42 -9.42
C THR A 34 -2.97 6.94 -9.25
N SER A 35 -4.01 6.09 -9.22
CA SER A 35 -3.81 4.65 -9.04
C SER A 35 -4.84 3.81 -9.79
N THR A 36 -4.45 2.60 -10.14
CA THR A 36 -5.30 1.62 -10.80
C THR A 36 -5.10 0.24 -10.18
N LEU A 37 -6.18 -0.54 -10.15
CA LEU A 37 -6.09 -1.97 -9.86
C LEU A 37 -5.68 -2.72 -11.12
N LEU A 38 -4.80 -3.67 -10.98
CA LEU A 38 -4.35 -4.58 -12.03
C LEU A 38 -4.69 -6.02 -11.63
N MET A 39 -5.48 -6.66 -12.47
CA MET A 39 -5.86 -8.06 -12.33
C MET A 39 -4.93 -8.90 -13.21
N ALA A 40 -3.80 -9.32 -12.68
CA ALA A 40 -2.81 -10.12 -13.41
C ALA A 40 -2.16 -11.14 -12.46
N ASP A 41 -1.93 -12.33 -12.97
CA ASP A 41 -1.28 -13.39 -12.19
C ASP A 41 0.22 -13.15 -12.03
N GLN A 42 0.83 -12.51 -13.02
CA GLN A 42 2.24 -12.14 -12.98
C GLN A 42 2.39 -10.65 -13.27
N PHE A 43 3.11 -9.97 -12.43
CA PHE A 43 3.44 -8.57 -12.59
C PHE A 43 4.88 -8.31 -12.18
N ASP A 44 5.63 -7.66 -13.08
CA ASP A 44 7.01 -7.26 -12.85
C ASP A 44 7.13 -5.75 -13.03
N ILE A 45 7.31 -5.04 -11.91
CA ILE A 45 7.42 -3.58 -11.91
C ILE A 45 8.63 -3.08 -12.72
N GLN A 46 9.67 -3.89 -12.87
CA GLN A 46 10.86 -3.51 -13.62
C GLN A 46 10.61 -3.41 -15.14
N LYS A 47 9.52 -4.03 -15.60
CA LYS A 47 9.12 -3.97 -17.02
C LYS A 47 8.21 -2.77 -17.33
N VAL A 48 7.85 -1.98 -16.34
CA VAL A 48 6.89 -0.89 -16.47
C VAL A 48 7.53 0.43 -16.06
N GLY A 49 7.81 1.31 -17.01
CA GLY A 49 8.50 2.56 -16.75
C GLY A 49 7.62 3.64 -16.11
N GLY A 50 6.31 3.60 -16.34
CA GLY A 50 5.36 4.61 -15.89
C GLY A 50 4.76 4.38 -14.49
N ILE A 51 5.12 3.31 -13.79
CA ILE A 51 4.57 2.97 -12.48
C ILE A 51 5.59 3.30 -11.39
N ILE A 52 5.19 4.12 -10.42
CA ILE A 52 6.06 4.54 -9.31
C ILE A 52 6.19 3.44 -8.26
N LYS A 53 5.07 2.85 -7.88
CA LYS A 53 4.98 1.79 -6.88
C LYS A 53 3.91 0.79 -7.26
N ALA A 54 4.09 -0.43 -6.83
CA ALA A 54 3.05 -1.46 -6.93
C ALA A 54 3.06 -2.32 -5.67
N GLY A 55 1.89 -2.86 -5.33
CA GLY A 55 1.75 -3.74 -4.17
C GLY A 55 0.59 -4.70 -4.32
N ASN A 56 0.56 -5.70 -3.46
CA ASN A 56 -0.57 -6.61 -3.37
C ASN A 56 -1.73 -5.93 -2.65
N VAL A 57 -2.94 -6.13 -3.13
CA VAL A 57 -4.13 -5.69 -2.44
C VAL A 57 -4.42 -6.67 -1.29
N LEU A 58 -4.34 -6.19 -0.06
CA LEU A 58 -4.65 -6.97 1.13
C LEU A 58 -6.15 -6.93 1.44
N PHE A 59 -6.75 -5.77 1.31
CA PHE A 59 -8.19 -5.57 1.45
C PHE A 59 -8.62 -4.33 0.69
N HIS A 60 -9.87 -4.36 0.23
CA HIS A 60 -10.50 -3.26 -0.49
C HIS A 60 -11.80 -2.91 0.23
N LEU A 61 -11.87 -1.68 0.75
CA LEU A 61 -13.00 -1.19 1.53
C LEU A 61 -13.70 -0.07 0.77
N ARG A 62 -15.00 -0.16 0.61
CA ARG A 62 -15.82 0.90 0.03
C ARG A 62 -16.36 1.79 1.15
N HIS A 63 -16.28 3.10 0.95
CA HIS A 63 -16.81 4.11 1.89
C HIS A 63 -16.28 3.98 3.33
N ALA A 64 -15.05 3.49 3.47
CA ALA A 64 -14.42 3.34 4.76
C ALA A 64 -13.91 4.68 5.31
N THR A 65 -14.04 4.86 6.61
CA THR A 65 -13.37 5.94 7.33
C THR A 65 -11.93 5.53 7.66
N TRP A 66 -11.09 6.52 8.01
CA TRP A 66 -9.73 6.24 8.45
C TRP A 66 -9.70 5.31 9.69
N ASP A 67 -10.63 5.47 10.62
CA ASP A 67 -10.72 4.60 11.80
C ASP A 67 -10.93 3.12 11.43
N ILE A 68 -11.75 2.85 10.44
CA ILE A 68 -11.97 1.48 9.94
C ILE A 68 -10.69 0.93 9.33
N VAL A 69 -10.01 1.71 8.51
CA VAL A 69 -8.73 1.32 7.89
C VAL A 69 -7.65 1.09 8.96
N HIS A 70 -7.54 2.00 9.92
CA HIS A 70 -6.64 1.88 11.07
C HIS A 70 -6.81 0.54 11.79
N LYS A 71 -8.04 0.22 12.17
CA LYS A 71 -8.37 -1.06 12.85
C LYS A 71 -8.03 -2.27 11.98
N LYS A 72 -8.29 -2.19 10.69
CA LYS A 72 -7.96 -3.26 9.74
C LYS A 72 -6.45 -3.49 9.62
N ILE A 73 -5.66 -2.44 9.57
CA ILE A 73 -4.20 -2.52 9.53
C ILE A 73 -3.68 -3.18 10.80
N ILE A 74 -4.12 -2.71 11.97
CA ILE A 74 -3.71 -3.29 13.26
C ILE A 74 -4.07 -4.77 13.32
N HIS A 75 -5.30 -5.13 13.00
CA HIS A 75 -5.74 -6.53 13.02
C HIS A 75 -4.92 -7.41 12.07
N HIS A 76 -4.73 -6.96 10.83
CA HIS A 76 -4.00 -7.73 9.83
C HIS A 76 -2.56 -8.02 10.24
N TYR A 77 -1.80 -7.00 10.61
CA TYR A 77 -0.38 -7.16 10.92
C TYR A 77 -0.13 -7.73 12.31
N SER A 78 -0.95 -7.44 13.29
CA SER A 78 -0.84 -8.07 14.62
C SER A 78 -1.13 -9.56 14.57
N THR A 79 -1.95 -10.00 13.62
CA THR A 79 -2.23 -11.42 13.38
C THR A 79 -1.14 -12.08 12.53
N SER A 80 -0.81 -11.46 11.38
CA SER A 80 0.12 -12.03 10.40
C SER A 80 1.57 -12.05 10.89
N TRP A 81 1.97 -11.05 11.67
CA TRP A 81 3.35 -10.90 12.14
C TRP A 81 3.59 -11.37 13.57
N ARG A 82 2.57 -11.91 14.22
CA ARG A 82 2.65 -12.32 15.64
C ARG A 82 3.74 -13.35 15.94
N THR A 83 4.07 -14.20 14.98
CA THR A 83 5.05 -15.28 15.15
C THR A 83 6.37 -15.04 14.43
N LEU A 84 6.56 -13.86 13.82
CA LEU A 84 7.80 -13.56 13.13
C LEU A 84 8.95 -13.39 14.11
N GLN A 85 10.08 -14.00 13.78
CA GLN A 85 11.28 -13.97 14.64
C GLN A 85 12.27 -12.86 14.26
N HIS A 86 12.07 -12.24 13.10
CA HIS A 86 12.95 -11.19 12.59
C HIS A 86 12.33 -9.81 12.76
N LYS A 87 13.19 -8.82 12.96
CA LYS A 87 12.77 -7.42 12.99
C LYS A 87 12.09 -7.05 11.67
N GLN A 88 10.89 -6.50 11.77
CA GLN A 88 10.13 -6.01 10.64
C GLN A 88 10.29 -4.49 10.48
N THR A 89 10.27 -4.02 9.25
CA THR A 89 10.28 -2.60 8.94
C THR A 89 8.98 -2.25 8.22
N ILE A 90 8.30 -1.19 8.67
CA ILE A 90 7.03 -0.76 8.10
C ILE A 90 6.99 0.76 7.96
N GLY A 91 6.35 1.21 6.89
CA GLY A 91 5.97 2.59 6.65
C GLY A 91 4.60 2.64 6.01
N ILE A 92 3.95 3.79 6.05
CA ILE A 92 2.66 4.02 5.40
C ILE A 92 2.82 5.14 4.38
N SER A 93 2.35 4.89 3.17
CA SER A 93 2.14 5.89 2.13
C SER A 93 0.65 6.00 1.84
N ILE A 94 0.14 7.23 1.75
CA ILE A 94 -1.27 7.50 1.51
C ILE A 94 -1.38 8.30 0.21
N TYR A 95 -2.22 7.84 -0.71
CA TYR A 95 -2.44 8.46 -2.01
C TYR A 95 -3.92 8.81 -2.17
N ASP A 96 -4.18 10.02 -2.70
CA ASP A 96 -5.52 10.53 -3.02
C ASP A 96 -6.50 10.53 -1.83
N TRP A 97 -5.97 10.66 -0.62
CA TRP A 97 -6.76 10.75 0.60
C TRP A 97 -6.09 11.72 1.59
N ASN A 98 -6.86 12.63 2.15
CA ASN A 98 -6.35 13.66 3.05
C ASN A 98 -6.23 13.14 4.48
N ILE A 99 -5.20 12.36 4.73
CA ILE A 99 -4.82 11.85 6.06
C ILE A 99 -3.46 12.42 6.43
N SER A 100 -3.35 13.04 7.58
CA SER A 100 -2.10 13.66 8.02
C SER A 100 -1.02 12.61 8.37
N PRO A 101 0.27 12.96 8.25
CA PRO A 101 1.35 12.10 8.72
C PRO A 101 1.24 11.72 10.19
N ARG A 102 0.66 12.60 11.02
CA ARG A 102 0.41 12.32 12.44
C ARG A 102 -0.61 11.20 12.63
N GLU A 103 -1.67 11.17 11.85
CA GLU A 103 -2.68 10.11 11.91
C GLU A 103 -2.11 8.77 11.46
N SER A 104 -1.32 8.74 10.38
CA SER A 104 -0.64 7.52 9.95
C SER A 104 0.41 7.04 10.95
N ALA A 105 1.11 7.95 11.59
CA ALA A 105 2.09 7.61 12.64
C ALA A 105 1.45 6.95 13.86
N LYS A 106 0.22 7.34 14.22
CA LYS A 106 -0.52 6.70 15.33
C LYS A 106 -0.78 5.21 15.07
N VAL A 107 -1.12 4.85 13.85
CA VAL A 107 -1.32 3.44 13.46
C VAL A 107 -0.04 2.64 13.67
N LEU A 108 1.09 3.17 13.19
CA LEU A 108 2.38 2.50 13.30
C LEU A 108 2.85 2.37 14.75
N THR A 109 2.63 3.39 15.56
CA THR A 109 2.96 3.37 16.99
C THR A 109 2.14 2.32 17.74
N GLU A 110 0.85 2.26 17.48
CA GLU A 110 -0.05 1.25 18.07
C GLU A 110 0.36 -0.16 17.64
N LEU A 111 0.64 -0.36 16.37
CA LEU A 111 1.10 -1.65 15.84
C LEU A 111 2.42 -2.08 16.52
N LYS A 112 3.37 -1.15 16.67
CA LYS A 112 4.63 -1.42 17.35
C LYS A 112 4.42 -1.89 18.79
N HIS A 113 3.56 -1.22 19.56
CA HIS A 113 3.24 -1.61 20.92
C HIS A 113 2.56 -2.99 20.96
N THR A 114 1.62 -3.24 20.08
CA THR A 114 0.90 -4.52 20.01
C THR A 114 1.87 -5.67 19.69
N LEU A 115 2.75 -5.50 18.70
CA LEU A 115 3.72 -6.52 18.32
C LEU A 115 4.81 -6.73 19.37
N ASN A 116 5.28 -5.67 20.03
CA ASN A 116 6.27 -5.80 21.11
C ASN A 116 5.77 -6.68 22.26
N ARG A 117 4.47 -6.65 22.55
CA ARG A 117 3.87 -7.53 23.56
C ARG A 117 3.97 -9.02 23.19
N THR A 118 4.07 -9.34 21.92
CA THR A 118 4.23 -10.72 21.41
C THR A 118 5.69 -11.06 21.10
N GLY A 119 6.63 -10.18 21.43
CA GLY A 119 8.07 -10.37 21.20
C GLY A 119 8.56 -10.01 19.81
N VAL A 120 7.73 -9.38 18.97
CA VAL A 120 8.12 -8.95 17.63
C VAL A 120 8.62 -7.51 17.65
N SER A 121 9.84 -7.29 17.15
CA SER A 121 10.45 -5.97 17.04
C SER A 121 10.04 -5.30 15.71
N LEU A 122 9.55 -4.07 15.79
CA LEU A 122 9.13 -3.28 14.64
C LEU A 122 9.96 -1.99 14.52
N ARG A 123 10.50 -1.76 13.31
CA ARG A 123 11.09 -0.49 12.94
C ARG A 123 10.08 0.30 12.11
N ILE A 124 9.77 1.51 12.55
CA ILE A 124 8.90 2.43 11.82
C ILE A 124 9.75 3.31 10.91
N VAL A 125 9.35 3.42 9.65
CA VAL A 125 9.89 4.42 8.73
C VAL A 125 9.10 5.70 8.93
N PRO A 126 9.71 6.78 9.46
CA PRO A 126 9.01 8.04 9.67
C PRO A 126 8.67 8.69 8.32
N ALA A 127 7.50 9.32 8.25
CA ALA A 127 7.08 10.09 7.10
C ALA A 127 6.79 11.53 7.52
N THR A 128 7.36 12.48 6.81
CA THR A 128 7.05 13.91 6.93
C THR A 128 5.96 14.31 5.94
N GLU A 129 5.75 13.49 4.93
CA GLU A 129 4.75 13.66 3.87
C GLU A 129 3.80 12.44 3.84
N PRO A 130 2.59 12.60 3.27
CA PRO A 130 1.62 11.50 3.19
C PRO A 130 2.15 10.25 2.48
N ALA A 131 3.00 10.42 1.47
CA ALA A 131 3.63 9.32 0.75
C ALA A 131 5.14 9.28 0.99
N LEU A 132 5.65 8.09 1.27
CA LEU A 132 7.09 7.86 1.41
C LEU A 132 7.77 7.93 0.05
N ASN A 133 8.88 8.67 -0.02
CA ASN A 133 9.71 8.70 -1.22
C ASN A 133 10.37 7.34 -1.44
N THR A 134 10.41 6.92 -2.69
CA THR A 134 11.26 5.81 -3.12
C THR A 134 12.65 6.40 -3.37
N ALA A 135 13.59 6.12 -2.47
CA ALA A 135 14.99 6.39 -2.72
C ALA A 135 15.54 5.38 -3.71
#